data_db50979881f8d28a9d9df69a23678276
#
_entry.id   db50979881f8d28a9d9df69a23678276
#
_cell.length_a   1.000
_cell.length_b   1.000
_cell.length_c   1.000
_cell.angle_alpha   90.00
_cell.angle_beta   90.00
_cell.angle_gamma   90.00
#
_symmetry.space_group_name_H-M   'P 1'
#
loop_
_entity.id
_entity.type
_entity.pdbx_description
1 polymer ?
#
loop_
_entity_poly.entity_id
_entity_poly.type
_entity_poly.pdbx_seq_one_letter_code
_entity_poly.pdbx_strand_id
1 'polypeptide(L)'
;VIRILAVIAVIAVHVTADHLDSGSTVAMHVLRSLLSTAVPAFIMISGALNLAPSAMRHGSGRFLGRRLRRLVPATLVWTAFYAGVMGILLTGEPPDWRAEIVDLLTASTYPHLYFLPLILGLTVITPVITAYVGDSGRRAWICGAVAAGWALVVMAVPPLTQGLLQEPLVPLQMGILTYFLPFIGYYVLGRAAWAAPVRRRPALVLLLVAVPALTAATVWAYLSRTTDTPPGQVLLPTYVAPTVMLLSLALVVALMGLGRRWTVTARTERFLRTVGDATFGVFLVHFAILVGLRELGYPEVSVLTVTGLLVLVTLGAFAVSLLGKKVPGLRAIL
;
A
#
# COMPACT_ATOMS: atom_id res chain seq x y z
N VAL A 1 9.43 12.40 0.77
CA VAL A 1 8.72 12.46 2.07
C VAL A 1 7.54 11.49 2.09
N ILE A 2 6.52 11.59 1.21
CA ILE A 2 5.29 10.77 1.26
C ILE A 2 5.61 9.25 1.25
N ARG A 3 6.59 8.76 0.46
CA ARG A 3 6.99 7.35 0.47
C ARG A 3 7.51 6.88 1.84
N ILE A 4 8.26 7.75 2.53
CA ILE A 4 8.80 7.47 3.86
C ILE A 4 7.66 7.38 4.87
N LEU A 5 6.73 8.34 4.84
CA LEU A 5 5.55 8.32 5.70
C LEU A 5 4.67 7.08 5.43
N ALA A 6 4.48 6.73 4.16
CA ALA A 6 3.70 5.58 3.77
C ALA A 6 4.31 4.25 4.26
N VAL A 7 5.65 4.06 4.20
CA VAL A 7 6.27 2.83 4.72
C VAL A 7 6.20 2.76 6.25
N ILE A 8 6.35 3.89 6.95
CA ILE A 8 6.16 3.92 8.41
C ILE A 8 4.71 3.58 8.75
N ALA A 9 3.74 4.10 8.01
CA ALA A 9 2.34 3.76 8.20
C ALA A 9 2.04 2.27 7.91
N VAL A 10 2.69 1.65 6.93
CA VAL A 10 2.60 0.18 6.71
C VAL A 10 3.15 -0.59 7.91
N ILE A 11 4.30 -0.20 8.45
CA ILE A 11 4.85 -0.82 9.67
C ILE A 11 3.85 -0.66 10.82
N ALA A 12 3.28 0.53 10.99
CA ALA A 12 2.29 0.80 12.04
C ALA A 12 1.03 -0.07 11.89
N VAL A 13 0.54 -0.34 10.66
CA VAL A 13 -0.56 -1.29 10.42
C VAL A 13 -0.25 -2.64 11.05
N HIS A 14 0.94 -3.20 10.81
CA HIS A 14 1.28 -4.54 11.29
C HIS A 14 1.62 -4.57 12.78
N VAL A 15 2.25 -3.52 13.31
CA VAL A 15 2.53 -3.39 14.74
C VAL A 15 1.25 -3.27 15.57
N THR A 16 0.23 -2.57 15.03
CA THR A 16 -1.02 -2.31 15.78
C THR A 16 -2.14 -3.29 15.44
N ALA A 17 -1.93 -4.28 14.55
CA ALA A 17 -2.98 -5.17 14.07
C ALA A 17 -3.73 -5.87 15.22
N ASP A 18 -3.00 -6.51 16.12
CA ASP A 18 -3.57 -7.31 17.21
C ASP A 18 -4.28 -6.45 18.28
N HIS A 19 -3.92 -5.16 18.36
CA HIS A 19 -4.53 -4.21 19.30
C HIS A 19 -5.80 -3.56 18.77
N LEU A 20 -6.04 -3.66 17.46
CA LEU A 20 -7.20 -3.06 16.81
C LEU A 20 -8.45 -3.96 16.89
N ASP A 21 -8.28 -5.24 17.21
CA ASP A 21 -9.37 -6.22 17.23
C ASP A 21 -9.88 -6.51 18.66
N SER A 22 -9.15 -6.11 19.73
CA SER A 22 -9.44 -6.46 21.13
C SER A 22 -10.04 -5.31 21.96
N GLY A 23 -11.22 -4.80 21.58
CA GLY A 23 -11.94 -3.81 22.43
C GLY A 23 -11.49 -2.37 22.19
N SER A 24 -11.43 -2.00 20.94
CA SER A 24 -10.82 -0.79 20.45
C SER A 24 -11.57 0.51 20.81
N THR A 25 -10.82 1.49 21.28
CA THR A 25 -11.30 2.85 21.52
C THR A 25 -11.52 3.59 20.20
N VAL A 26 -12.30 4.69 20.23
CA VAL A 26 -12.47 5.61 19.07
C VAL A 26 -11.13 6.00 18.47
N ALA A 27 -10.12 6.26 19.31
CA ALA A 27 -8.78 6.63 18.86
C ALA A 27 -8.12 5.52 18.00
N MET A 28 -8.31 4.25 18.34
CA MET A 28 -7.81 3.13 17.58
C MET A 28 -8.50 3.02 16.21
N HIS A 29 -9.82 3.24 16.13
CA HIS A 29 -10.54 3.26 14.86
C HIS A 29 -10.10 4.44 13.96
N VAL A 30 -9.85 5.61 14.54
CA VAL A 30 -9.27 6.76 13.82
C VAL A 30 -7.90 6.38 13.27
N LEU A 31 -7.03 5.79 14.10
CA LEU A 31 -5.70 5.35 13.69
C LEU A 31 -5.80 4.33 12.56
N ARG A 32 -6.61 3.28 12.68
CA ARG A 32 -6.84 2.27 11.65
C ARG A 32 -7.29 2.89 10.32
N SER A 33 -8.26 3.81 10.37
CA SER A 33 -8.76 4.50 9.18
C SER A 33 -7.66 5.30 8.47
N LEU A 34 -6.81 6.00 9.22
CA LEU A 34 -5.69 6.74 8.65
C LEU A 34 -4.60 5.82 8.11
N LEU A 35 -4.26 4.76 8.83
CA LEU A 35 -3.23 3.80 8.43
C LEU A 35 -3.64 3.00 7.19
N SER A 36 -4.95 2.76 6.96
CA SER A 36 -5.44 2.10 5.74
C SER A 36 -5.15 2.89 4.45
N THR A 37 -4.76 4.17 4.56
CA THR A 37 -4.30 4.97 3.40
C THR A 37 -2.86 4.65 2.97
N ALA A 38 -2.09 3.89 3.75
CA ALA A 38 -0.66 3.67 3.54
C ALA A 38 -0.35 2.98 2.20
N VAL A 39 -1.01 1.85 1.93
CA VAL A 39 -0.84 1.09 0.68
C VAL A 39 -1.34 1.88 -0.53
N PRO A 40 -2.57 2.45 -0.53
CA PRO A 40 -3.00 3.37 -1.57
C PRO A 40 -2.02 4.52 -1.85
N ALA A 41 -1.48 5.15 -0.82
CA ALA A 41 -0.49 6.22 -0.97
C ALA A 41 0.78 5.73 -1.69
N PHE A 42 1.28 4.54 -1.34
CA PHE A 42 2.41 3.92 -2.04
C PHE A 42 2.13 3.69 -3.52
N ILE A 43 0.94 3.19 -3.84
CA ILE A 43 0.51 2.92 -5.22
C ILE A 43 0.38 4.22 -6.00
N MET A 44 -0.25 5.25 -5.41
CA MET A 44 -0.37 6.57 -6.03
C MET A 44 0.99 7.20 -6.34
N ILE A 45 1.95 7.11 -5.41
CA ILE A 45 3.31 7.64 -5.65
C ILE A 45 4.03 6.81 -6.71
N SER A 46 3.85 5.49 -6.71
CA SER A 46 4.42 4.63 -7.76
C SER A 46 3.87 5.01 -9.13
N GLY A 47 2.58 5.31 -9.24
CA GLY A 47 1.93 5.82 -10.44
C GLY A 47 2.48 7.18 -10.87
N ALA A 48 2.63 8.12 -9.92
CA ALA A 48 3.20 9.44 -10.18
C ALA A 48 4.59 9.35 -10.83
N LEU A 49 5.41 8.39 -10.40
CA LEU A 49 6.78 8.20 -10.88
C LEU A 49 6.87 7.36 -12.16
N ASN A 50 6.13 6.26 -12.23
CA ASN A 50 6.25 5.29 -13.33
C ASN A 50 5.49 5.71 -14.58
N LEU A 51 4.36 6.41 -14.43
CA LEU A 51 3.58 6.96 -15.54
C LEU A 51 4.12 8.33 -16.02
N ALA A 52 5.18 8.84 -15.41
CA ALA A 52 5.83 10.05 -15.91
C ALA A 52 6.50 9.78 -17.27
N PRO A 53 6.39 10.67 -18.26
CA PRO A 53 7.01 10.50 -19.58
C PRO A 53 8.51 10.24 -19.49
N SER A 54 9.19 10.87 -18.55
CA SER A 54 10.61 10.64 -18.25
C SER A 54 10.94 9.20 -17.89
N ALA A 55 10.00 8.43 -17.34
CA ALA A 55 10.22 7.02 -16.99
C ALA A 55 10.40 6.14 -18.24
N MET A 56 9.73 6.51 -19.34
CA MET A 56 9.74 5.77 -20.61
C MET A 56 10.56 6.41 -21.71
N ARG A 57 11.37 7.44 -21.41
CA ARG A 57 12.19 8.15 -22.41
C ARG A 57 13.12 7.23 -23.24
N HIS A 58 13.44 6.05 -22.74
CA HIS A 58 14.28 5.06 -23.42
C HIS A 58 13.47 3.86 -23.97
N GLY A 59 12.15 4.00 -24.09
CA GLY A 59 11.24 2.98 -24.58
C GLY A 59 10.69 2.02 -23.51
N SER A 60 9.51 1.47 -23.80
CA SER A 60 8.75 0.60 -22.91
C SER A 60 9.49 -0.69 -22.56
N GLY A 61 10.16 -1.33 -23.52
CA GLY A 61 10.93 -2.57 -23.29
C GLY A 61 12.07 -2.37 -22.29
N ARG A 62 12.81 -1.24 -22.40
CA ARG A 62 13.88 -0.93 -21.46
C ARG A 62 13.35 -0.56 -20.08
N PHE A 63 12.21 0.10 -20.01
CA PHE A 63 11.50 0.36 -18.75
C PHE A 63 11.12 -0.96 -18.06
N LEU A 64 10.40 -1.85 -18.76
CA LEU A 64 9.98 -3.15 -18.22
C LEU A 64 11.17 -4.01 -17.81
N GLY A 65 12.18 -4.14 -18.65
CA GLY A 65 13.36 -4.94 -18.36
C GLY A 65 14.05 -4.49 -17.06
N ARG A 66 14.22 -3.17 -16.83
CA ARG A 66 14.82 -2.65 -15.59
C ARG A 66 13.95 -2.92 -14.36
N ARG A 67 12.63 -2.81 -14.49
CA ARG A 67 11.70 -3.00 -13.36
C ARG A 67 11.55 -4.47 -13.01
N LEU A 68 11.35 -5.32 -14.02
CA LEU A 68 11.17 -6.76 -13.82
C LEU A 68 12.43 -7.42 -13.27
N ARG A 69 13.63 -7.04 -13.76
CA ARG A 69 14.90 -7.52 -13.21
C ARG A 69 15.09 -7.23 -11.72
N ARG A 70 14.41 -6.23 -11.17
CA ARG A 70 14.43 -5.93 -9.73
C ARG A 70 13.26 -6.57 -8.99
N LEU A 71 12.04 -6.48 -9.52
CA LEU A 71 10.84 -6.92 -8.81
C LEU A 71 10.69 -8.44 -8.80
N VAL A 72 10.98 -9.13 -9.93
CA VAL A 72 10.79 -10.59 -10.00
C VAL A 72 11.73 -11.34 -9.05
N PRO A 73 13.05 -11.10 -9.04
CA PRO A 73 13.92 -11.75 -8.06
C PRO A 73 13.57 -11.43 -6.63
N ALA A 74 13.21 -10.15 -6.34
CA ALA A 74 12.78 -9.77 -5.00
C ALA A 74 11.50 -10.54 -4.59
N THR A 75 10.51 -10.65 -5.47
CA THR A 75 9.29 -11.42 -5.20
C THR A 75 9.61 -12.88 -4.88
N LEU A 76 10.39 -13.55 -5.73
CA LEU A 76 10.71 -14.96 -5.54
C LEU A 76 11.52 -15.21 -4.26
N VAL A 77 12.58 -14.41 -4.02
CA VAL A 77 13.45 -14.57 -2.85
C VAL A 77 12.70 -14.31 -1.56
N TRP A 78 11.91 -13.22 -1.50
CA TRP A 78 11.19 -12.87 -0.28
C TRP A 78 10.00 -13.80 -0.01
N THR A 79 9.31 -14.29 -1.04
CA THR A 79 8.30 -15.34 -0.86
C THR A 79 8.93 -16.61 -0.32
N ALA A 80 10.04 -17.08 -0.90
CA ALA A 80 10.75 -18.25 -0.41
C ALA A 80 11.33 -18.05 1.01
N PHE A 81 11.80 -16.84 1.34
CA PHE A 81 12.28 -16.51 2.69
C PHE A 81 11.15 -16.60 3.72
N TYR A 82 10.01 -15.98 3.44
CA TYR A 82 8.88 -15.98 4.39
C TYR A 82 8.25 -17.37 4.50
N ALA A 83 7.99 -18.07 3.39
CA ALA A 83 7.44 -19.41 3.40
C ALA A 83 8.39 -20.43 4.04
N GLY A 84 9.68 -20.39 3.67
CA GLY A 84 10.69 -21.33 4.16
C GLY A 84 11.21 -20.96 5.55
N VAL A 85 12.01 -19.87 5.63
CA VAL A 85 12.75 -19.55 6.85
C VAL A 85 11.81 -19.12 7.97
N MET A 86 10.90 -18.17 7.69
CA MET A 86 9.98 -17.66 8.71
C MET A 86 8.92 -18.70 9.07
N GLY A 87 8.43 -19.50 8.10
CA GLY A 87 7.52 -20.60 8.36
C GLY A 87 8.13 -21.62 9.32
N ILE A 88 9.34 -22.10 9.05
CA ILE A 88 10.04 -23.05 9.93
C ILE A 88 10.28 -22.45 11.33
N LEU A 89 10.71 -21.19 11.41
CA LEU A 89 10.95 -20.53 12.70
C LEU A 89 9.68 -20.42 13.57
N LEU A 90 8.52 -20.22 12.94
CA LEU A 90 7.25 -20.01 13.64
C LEU A 90 6.52 -21.33 13.96
N THR A 91 6.62 -22.33 13.08
CA THR A 91 5.84 -23.59 13.22
C THR A 91 6.68 -24.77 13.67
N GLY A 92 8.00 -24.70 13.50
CA GLY A 92 8.91 -25.84 13.68
C GLY A 92 8.84 -26.89 12.57
N GLU A 93 7.95 -26.71 11.58
CA GLU A 93 7.68 -27.67 10.52
C GLU A 93 8.22 -27.17 9.17
N PRO A 94 8.65 -28.08 8.28
CA PRO A 94 9.03 -27.72 6.92
C PRO A 94 7.80 -27.19 6.15
N PRO A 95 7.97 -26.22 5.25
CA PRO A 95 6.86 -25.66 4.49
C PRO A 95 6.23 -26.70 3.55
N ASP A 96 4.91 -26.74 3.48
CA ASP A 96 4.20 -27.39 2.39
C ASP A 96 4.26 -26.50 1.15
N TRP A 97 5.26 -26.72 0.29
CA TRP A 97 5.48 -25.95 -0.92
C TRP A 97 4.29 -25.96 -1.88
N ARG A 98 3.43 -27.00 -1.82
CA ARG A 98 2.21 -27.05 -2.63
C ARG A 98 1.19 -26.03 -2.12
N ALA A 99 0.98 -25.97 -0.82
CA ALA A 99 0.11 -24.95 -0.19
C ALA A 99 0.67 -23.55 -0.44
N GLU A 100 1.97 -23.34 -0.26
CA GLU A 100 2.63 -22.05 -0.49
C GLU A 100 2.51 -21.55 -1.95
N ILE A 101 2.57 -22.47 -2.93
CA ILE A 101 2.33 -22.12 -4.34
C ILE A 101 0.86 -21.73 -4.56
N VAL A 102 -0.07 -22.44 -3.95
CA VAL A 102 -1.51 -22.07 -4.03
C VAL A 102 -1.72 -20.70 -3.40
N ASP A 103 -1.15 -20.43 -2.24
CA ASP A 103 -1.26 -19.13 -1.57
C ASP A 103 -0.62 -18.01 -2.38
N LEU A 104 0.49 -18.28 -3.05
CA LEU A 104 1.08 -17.32 -4.00
C LEU A 104 0.15 -17.05 -5.17
N LEU A 105 -0.47 -18.07 -5.76
CA LEU A 105 -1.38 -17.94 -6.90
C LEU A 105 -2.68 -17.22 -6.53
N THR A 106 -3.16 -17.41 -5.30
CA THR A 106 -4.36 -16.74 -4.76
C THR A 106 -4.06 -15.38 -4.14
N ALA A 107 -2.77 -14.96 -4.12
CA ALA A 107 -2.29 -13.76 -3.44
C ALA A 107 -2.60 -13.75 -1.92
N SER A 108 -2.68 -14.94 -1.31
CA SER A 108 -2.97 -15.19 0.12
C SER A 108 -1.71 -15.42 0.95
N THR A 109 -0.52 -15.21 0.38
CA THR A 109 0.77 -15.29 1.09
C THR A 109 0.81 -14.33 2.29
N TYR A 110 1.93 -14.28 3.00
CA TYR A 110 2.13 -13.41 4.17
C TYR A 110 1.46 -12.03 4.04
N PRO A 111 0.93 -11.46 5.14
CA PRO A 111 0.02 -10.29 5.15
C PRO A 111 0.51 -9.05 4.40
N HIS A 112 1.79 -8.94 4.09
CA HIS A 112 2.36 -7.81 3.34
C HIS A 112 2.83 -8.19 1.93
N LEU A 113 3.10 -9.49 1.63
CA LEU A 113 3.70 -9.91 0.36
C LEU A 113 2.76 -9.77 -0.86
N TYR A 114 1.44 -9.72 -0.67
CA TYR A 114 0.48 -9.47 -1.76
C TYR A 114 0.81 -8.20 -2.56
N PHE A 115 1.53 -7.25 -1.93
CA PHE A 115 1.94 -6.02 -2.59
C PHE A 115 2.96 -6.26 -3.73
N LEU A 116 3.75 -7.33 -3.67
CA LEU A 116 4.74 -7.65 -4.72
C LEU A 116 4.08 -8.03 -6.05
N PRO A 117 3.16 -9.02 -6.12
CA PRO A 117 2.40 -9.28 -7.34
C PRO A 117 1.54 -8.09 -7.78
N LEU A 118 0.99 -7.32 -6.84
CA LEU A 118 0.25 -6.10 -7.16
C LEU A 118 1.12 -5.08 -7.92
N ILE A 119 2.30 -4.74 -7.41
CA ILE A 119 3.16 -3.75 -8.07
C ILE A 119 3.80 -4.30 -9.37
N LEU A 120 3.98 -5.61 -9.46
CA LEU A 120 4.38 -6.29 -10.70
C LEU A 120 3.31 -6.11 -11.78
N GLY A 121 2.05 -6.42 -11.49
CA GLY A 121 0.94 -6.25 -12.42
C GLY A 121 0.79 -4.79 -12.89
N LEU A 122 0.83 -3.83 -11.95
CA LEU A 122 0.82 -2.40 -12.28
C LEU A 122 2.02 -2.00 -13.15
N THR A 123 3.20 -2.60 -12.91
CA THR A 123 4.40 -2.32 -13.72
C THR A 123 4.23 -2.82 -15.16
N VAL A 124 3.67 -4.03 -15.33
CA VAL A 124 3.45 -4.64 -16.66
C VAL A 124 2.47 -3.81 -17.49
N ILE A 125 1.38 -3.30 -16.88
CA ILE A 125 0.37 -2.51 -17.60
C ILE A 125 0.80 -1.03 -17.81
N THR A 126 1.85 -0.57 -17.13
CA THR A 126 2.32 0.84 -17.19
C THR A 126 2.54 1.36 -18.62
N PRO A 127 3.17 0.65 -19.57
CA PRO A 127 3.35 1.14 -20.92
C PRO A 127 2.02 1.45 -21.65
N VAL A 128 1.02 0.60 -21.46
CA VAL A 128 -0.31 0.77 -22.08
C VAL A 128 -0.99 2.02 -21.51
N ILE A 129 -1.00 2.17 -20.19
CA ILE A 129 -1.56 3.36 -19.52
C ILE A 129 -0.83 4.62 -19.96
N THR A 130 0.51 4.59 -20.02
CA THR A 130 1.31 5.76 -20.41
C THR A 130 1.06 6.15 -21.87
N ALA A 131 0.87 5.19 -22.78
CA ALA A 131 0.53 5.46 -24.17
C ALA A 131 -0.78 6.26 -24.31
N TYR A 132 -1.78 5.98 -23.48
CA TYR A 132 -3.04 6.72 -23.47
C TYR A 132 -2.93 8.07 -22.74
N VAL A 133 -2.37 8.05 -21.53
CA VAL A 133 -2.32 9.23 -20.64
C VAL A 133 -1.34 10.28 -21.16
N GLY A 134 -0.16 9.87 -21.61
CA GLY A 134 0.91 10.77 -22.06
C GLY A 134 1.23 11.85 -21.04
N ASP A 135 1.37 13.08 -21.52
CA ASP A 135 1.59 14.27 -20.68
C ASP A 135 0.30 14.95 -20.19
N SER A 136 -0.87 14.44 -20.59
CA SER A 136 -2.15 15.09 -20.30
C SER A 136 -2.63 14.77 -18.90
N GLY A 137 -2.55 15.76 -18.00
CA GLY A 137 -3.16 15.66 -16.66
C GLY A 137 -4.67 15.41 -16.73
N ARG A 138 -5.39 15.98 -17.71
CA ARG A 138 -6.84 15.72 -17.91
C ARG A 138 -7.12 14.25 -18.25
N ARG A 139 -6.37 13.67 -19.19
CA ARG A 139 -6.52 12.24 -19.52
C ARG A 139 -6.19 11.35 -18.32
N ALA A 140 -5.17 11.72 -17.55
CA ALA A 140 -4.83 11.01 -16.31
C ALA A 140 -6.00 11.05 -15.28
N TRP A 141 -6.63 12.21 -15.07
CA TRP A 141 -7.78 12.32 -14.18
C TRP A 141 -8.97 11.51 -14.67
N ILE A 142 -9.31 11.56 -15.95
CA ILE A 142 -10.44 10.79 -16.53
C ILE A 142 -10.16 9.28 -16.41
N CYS A 143 -9.01 8.82 -16.88
CA CYS A 143 -8.63 7.40 -16.84
C CYS A 143 -8.59 6.87 -15.38
N GLY A 144 -8.01 7.64 -14.47
CA GLY A 144 -7.95 7.28 -13.06
C GLY A 144 -9.32 7.24 -12.39
N ALA A 145 -10.20 8.21 -12.69
CA ALA A 145 -11.56 8.24 -12.15
C ALA A 145 -12.42 7.09 -12.68
N VAL A 146 -12.32 6.76 -13.97
CA VAL A 146 -13.01 5.60 -14.57
C VAL A 146 -12.53 4.29 -13.94
N ALA A 147 -11.22 4.10 -13.82
CA ALA A 147 -10.65 2.90 -13.21
C ALA A 147 -11.01 2.78 -11.71
N ALA A 148 -11.01 3.90 -10.98
CA ALA A 148 -11.43 3.93 -9.58
C ALA A 148 -12.93 3.65 -9.43
N GLY A 149 -13.77 4.25 -10.27
CA GLY A 149 -15.21 4.00 -10.30
C GLY A 149 -15.54 2.54 -10.61
N TRP A 150 -14.86 1.95 -11.60
CA TRP A 150 -14.98 0.53 -11.89
C TRP A 150 -14.60 -0.34 -10.69
N ALA A 151 -13.47 -0.05 -10.04
CA ALA A 151 -13.03 -0.79 -8.86
C ALA A 151 -14.05 -0.70 -7.71
N LEU A 152 -14.62 0.49 -7.46
CA LEU A 152 -15.66 0.68 -6.46
C LEU A 152 -16.89 -0.18 -6.74
N VAL A 153 -17.37 -0.20 -7.99
CA VAL A 153 -18.52 -1.02 -8.39
C VAL A 153 -18.20 -2.51 -8.19
N VAL A 154 -17.09 -2.98 -8.74
CA VAL A 154 -16.71 -4.40 -8.69
C VAL A 154 -16.53 -4.89 -7.25
N MET A 155 -15.94 -4.07 -6.38
CA MET A 155 -15.73 -4.44 -4.97
C MET A 155 -16.99 -4.29 -4.10
N ALA A 156 -17.95 -3.46 -4.51
CA ALA A 156 -19.20 -3.31 -3.79
C ALA A 156 -20.23 -4.42 -4.12
N VAL A 157 -20.14 -5.05 -5.29
CA VAL A 157 -21.13 -6.06 -5.74
C VAL A 157 -21.24 -7.26 -4.79
N PRO A 158 -20.16 -7.92 -4.32
CA PRO A 158 -20.29 -9.07 -3.43
C PRO A 158 -21.06 -8.75 -2.13
N PRO A 159 -20.68 -7.73 -1.33
CA PRO A 159 -21.42 -7.43 -0.12
C PRO A 159 -22.85 -6.94 -0.37
N LEU A 160 -23.10 -6.24 -1.49
CA LEU A 160 -24.45 -5.77 -1.82
C LEU A 160 -25.39 -6.88 -2.31
N THR A 161 -24.84 -7.96 -2.87
CA THR A 161 -25.63 -9.11 -3.35
C THR A 161 -25.73 -10.24 -2.33
N GLN A 162 -24.93 -10.19 -1.27
CA GLN A 162 -25.00 -11.15 -0.17
C GLN A 162 -26.36 -11.10 0.53
N GLY A 163 -27.05 -12.22 0.59
CA GLY A 163 -28.40 -12.32 1.17
C GLY A 163 -29.54 -11.93 0.22
N LEU A 164 -29.24 -11.35 -0.96
CA LEU A 164 -30.21 -11.13 -2.03
C LEU A 164 -30.26 -12.30 -3.01
N LEU A 165 -29.14 -12.96 -3.20
CA LEU A 165 -28.96 -14.12 -4.07
C LEU A 165 -28.55 -15.33 -3.24
N GLN A 166 -28.78 -16.54 -3.75
CA GLN A 166 -28.31 -17.78 -3.09
C GLN A 166 -26.80 -17.76 -2.90
N GLU A 167 -26.07 -17.30 -3.92
CA GLU A 167 -24.63 -17.04 -3.86
C GLU A 167 -24.35 -15.57 -4.23
N PRO A 168 -23.47 -14.87 -3.51
CA PRO A 168 -23.12 -13.50 -3.86
C PRO A 168 -22.40 -13.46 -5.21
N LEU A 169 -22.70 -12.43 -6.02
CA LEU A 169 -21.97 -12.21 -7.26
C LEU A 169 -20.53 -11.78 -6.96
N VAL A 170 -19.57 -12.48 -7.55
CA VAL A 170 -18.15 -12.16 -7.47
C VAL A 170 -17.63 -11.78 -8.86
N PRO A 171 -17.77 -10.50 -9.28
CA PRO A 171 -17.40 -10.06 -10.63
C PRO A 171 -15.91 -10.18 -10.92
N LEU A 172 -15.07 -10.17 -9.88
CA LEU A 172 -13.63 -10.30 -9.99
C LEU A 172 -13.10 -11.25 -8.92
N GLN A 173 -12.57 -12.38 -9.36
CA GLN A 173 -11.82 -13.27 -8.47
C GLN A 173 -10.40 -12.75 -8.30
N MET A 174 -10.04 -12.50 -7.04
CA MET A 174 -8.71 -12.02 -6.69
C MET A 174 -7.70 -13.16 -6.73
N GLY A 175 -6.64 -12.96 -7.49
CA GLY A 175 -5.51 -13.88 -7.60
C GLY A 175 -4.29 -13.14 -8.11
N ILE A 176 -3.15 -13.78 -8.21
CA ILE A 176 -1.86 -13.15 -8.55
C ILE A 176 -1.92 -12.31 -9.85
N LEU A 177 -2.73 -12.73 -10.83
CA LEU A 177 -2.87 -12.04 -12.12
C LEU A 177 -3.93 -10.93 -12.12
N THR A 178 -4.82 -10.89 -11.16
CA THR A 178 -5.96 -9.95 -11.12
C THR A 178 -5.91 -8.99 -9.95
N TYR A 179 -5.09 -9.29 -8.93
CA TYR A 179 -5.02 -8.54 -7.69
C TYR A 179 -4.71 -7.04 -7.88
N PHE A 180 -3.98 -6.68 -8.93
CA PHE A 180 -3.62 -5.30 -9.22
C PHE A 180 -4.76 -4.49 -9.88
N LEU A 181 -5.78 -5.14 -10.44
CA LEU A 181 -6.83 -4.47 -11.23
C LEU A 181 -7.59 -3.39 -10.44
N PRO A 182 -8.09 -3.64 -9.22
CA PRO A 182 -8.77 -2.62 -8.43
C PRO A 182 -7.89 -1.42 -8.06
N PHE A 183 -6.56 -1.59 -8.10
CA PHE A 183 -5.61 -0.56 -7.72
C PHE A 183 -5.13 0.32 -8.89
N ILE A 184 -5.56 0.03 -10.14
CA ILE A 184 -5.23 0.85 -11.32
C ILE A 184 -5.70 2.30 -11.11
N GLY A 185 -6.90 2.48 -10.52
CA GLY A 185 -7.45 3.80 -10.20
C GLY A 185 -6.49 4.64 -9.36
N TYR A 186 -6.01 4.11 -8.24
CA TYR A 186 -5.02 4.78 -7.39
C TYR A 186 -3.74 5.12 -8.14
N TYR A 187 -3.24 4.16 -8.93
CA TYR A 187 -2.00 4.30 -9.68
C TYR A 187 -2.07 5.47 -10.67
N VAL A 188 -3.15 5.55 -11.43
CA VAL A 188 -3.35 6.63 -12.43
C VAL A 188 -3.69 7.95 -11.77
N LEU A 189 -4.51 7.95 -10.70
CA LEU A 189 -4.83 9.17 -9.95
C LEU A 189 -3.59 9.77 -9.28
N GLY A 190 -2.62 8.94 -8.87
CA GLY A 190 -1.32 9.42 -8.41
C GLY A 190 -0.57 10.20 -9.48
N ARG A 191 -0.58 9.73 -10.74
CA ARG A 191 -0.02 10.48 -11.89
C ARG A 191 -0.80 11.78 -12.13
N ALA A 192 -2.13 11.72 -12.08
CA ALA A 192 -2.99 12.88 -12.28
C ALA A 192 -2.69 13.98 -11.24
N ALA A 193 -2.64 13.61 -9.96
CA ALA A 193 -2.35 14.53 -8.87
C ALA A 193 -0.94 15.16 -8.97
N TRP A 194 0.03 14.41 -9.49
CA TRP A 194 1.38 14.92 -9.72
C TRP A 194 1.46 15.85 -10.94
N ALA A 195 0.81 15.49 -12.06
CA ALA A 195 0.84 16.26 -13.31
C ALA A 195 0.03 17.56 -13.23
N ALA A 196 -1.11 17.50 -12.56
CA ALA A 196 -2.04 18.63 -12.38
C ALA A 196 -2.39 18.80 -10.91
N PRO A 197 -1.43 19.22 -10.06
CA PRO A 197 -1.65 19.35 -8.62
C PRO A 197 -2.66 20.44 -8.30
N VAL A 198 -3.48 20.19 -7.31
CA VAL A 198 -4.48 21.14 -6.82
C VAL A 198 -3.81 22.37 -6.20
N ARG A 199 -4.50 23.51 -6.27
CA ARG A 199 -4.05 24.77 -5.62
C ARG A 199 -4.06 24.61 -4.11
N ARG A 200 -3.35 25.52 -3.40
CA ARG A 200 -3.22 25.50 -1.93
C ARG A 200 -4.55 25.49 -1.19
N ARG A 201 -5.51 26.35 -1.59
CA ARG A 201 -6.82 26.42 -0.91
C ARG A 201 -7.59 25.11 -0.99
N PRO A 202 -7.85 24.52 -2.18
CA PRO A 202 -8.47 23.18 -2.25
C PRO A 202 -7.65 22.11 -1.54
N ALA A 203 -6.31 22.14 -1.58
CA ALA A 203 -5.49 21.18 -0.84
C ALA A 203 -5.70 21.28 0.68
N LEU A 204 -5.83 22.49 1.24
CA LEU A 204 -6.17 22.71 2.64
C LEU A 204 -7.58 22.21 2.97
N VAL A 205 -8.57 22.47 2.10
CA VAL A 205 -9.94 21.94 2.28
C VAL A 205 -9.93 20.40 2.29
N LEU A 206 -9.21 19.77 1.37
CA LEU A 206 -9.07 18.30 1.39
C LEU A 206 -8.46 17.81 2.70
N LEU A 207 -7.39 18.45 3.17
CA LEU A 207 -6.68 18.01 4.38
C LEU A 207 -7.47 18.28 5.68
N LEU A 208 -8.09 19.45 5.80
CA LEU A 208 -8.69 19.91 7.06
C LEU A 208 -10.19 19.61 7.16
N VAL A 209 -10.86 19.31 6.04
CA VAL A 209 -12.30 19.00 6.02
C VAL A 209 -12.55 17.61 5.50
N ALA A 210 -12.10 17.26 4.27
CA ALA A 210 -12.43 15.97 3.68
C ALA A 210 -11.77 14.80 4.42
N VAL A 211 -10.49 14.91 4.80
CA VAL A 211 -9.79 13.85 5.55
C VAL A 211 -10.47 13.58 6.90
N PRO A 212 -10.71 14.57 7.79
CA PRO A 212 -11.42 14.32 9.03
C PRO A 212 -12.86 13.82 8.83
N ALA A 213 -13.61 14.34 7.87
CA ALA A 213 -14.98 13.91 7.61
C ALA A 213 -15.05 12.46 7.14
N LEU A 214 -14.18 12.04 6.21
CA LEU A 214 -14.11 10.66 5.74
C LEU A 214 -13.60 9.69 6.83
N THR A 215 -12.65 10.13 7.66
CA THR A 215 -12.22 9.37 8.83
C THR A 215 -13.38 9.19 9.81
N ALA A 216 -14.10 10.28 10.13
CA ALA A 216 -15.26 10.21 11.02
C ALA A 216 -16.36 9.30 10.45
N ALA A 217 -16.65 9.34 9.15
CA ALA A 217 -17.62 8.48 8.49
C ALA A 217 -17.21 6.98 8.61
N THR A 218 -15.93 6.67 8.40
CA THR A 218 -15.41 5.30 8.55
C THR A 218 -15.53 4.81 10.01
N VAL A 219 -15.16 5.65 10.96
CA VAL A 219 -15.26 5.34 12.40
C VAL A 219 -16.72 5.17 12.82
N TRP A 220 -17.60 6.06 12.37
CA TRP A 220 -19.03 5.97 12.66
C TRP A 220 -19.63 4.67 12.11
N ALA A 221 -19.33 4.31 10.87
CA ALA A 221 -19.83 3.07 10.26
C ALA A 221 -19.41 1.83 11.07
N TYR A 222 -18.21 1.85 11.63
CA TYR A 222 -17.72 0.77 12.49
C TYR A 222 -18.42 0.77 13.86
N LEU A 223 -18.46 1.91 14.57
CA LEU A 223 -19.05 2.01 15.89
C LEU A 223 -20.56 1.76 15.91
N SER A 224 -21.28 2.14 14.83
CA SER A 224 -22.71 1.88 14.68
C SER A 224 -23.01 0.45 14.25
N ARG A 225 -22.00 -0.43 14.12
CA ARG A 225 -22.12 -1.80 13.60
C ARG A 225 -22.78 -1.87 12.22
N THR A 226 -22.80 -0.80 11.47
CA THR A 226 -23.27 -0.80 10.09
C THR A 226 -22.48 -1.81 9.25
N THR A 227 -21.17 -1.97 9.55
CA THR A 227 -20.28 -2.92 8.89
C THR A 227 -20.60 -4.39 9.18
N ASP A 228 -21.42 -4.68 10.19
CA ASP A 228 -21.86 -6.05 10.51
C ASP A 228 -22.95 -6.55 9.55
N THR A 229 -23.55 -5.62 8.78
CA THR A 229 -24.53 -5.96 7.75
C THR A 229 -23.84 -6.16 6.40
N PRO A 230 -24.33 -7.10 5.54
CA PRO A 230 -23.72 -7.31 4.22
C PRO A 230 -23.56 -6.01 3.39
N PRO A 231 -24.57 -5.15 3.22
CA PRO A 231 -24.41 -3.88 2.51
C PRO A 231 -23.42 -2.93 3.20
N GLY A 232 -23.36 -2.94 4.52
CA GLY A 232 -22.45 -2.09 5.30
C GLY A 232 -21.01 -2.49 5.20
N GLN A 233 -20.70 -3.73 4.79
CA GLN A 233 -19.33 -4.19 4.54
C GLN A 233 -18.60 -3.37 3.45
N VAL A 234 -19.35 -2.69 2.58
CA VAL A 234 -18.78 -1.72 1.63
C VAL A 234 -18.01 -0.60 2.33
N LEU A 235 -18.33 -0.31 3.60
CA LEU A 235 -17.70 0.74 4.41
C LEU A 235 -16.55 0.23 5.30
N LEU A 236 -16.25 -1.08 5.29
CA LEU A 236 -15.11 -1.62 6.01
C LEU A 236 -13.80 -0.92 5.57
N PRO A 237 -12.85 -0.67 6.48
CA PRO A 237 -11.61 0.03 6.16
C PRO A 237 -10.62 -0.85 5.38
N THR A 238 -11.09 -1.44 4.28
CA THR A 238 -10.27 -2.16 3.31
C THR A 238 -9.69 -1.21 2.26
N TYR A 239 -8.58 -1.56 1.65
CA TYR A 239 -7.86 -0.68 0.72
C TYR A 239 -8.66 -0.28 -0.52
N VAL A 240 -9.69 -1.03 -0.88
CA VAL A 240 -10.57 -0.77 -2.03
C VAL A 240 -11.96 -0.30 -1.63
N ALA A 241 -12.23 -0.12 -0.34
CA ALA A 241 -13.48 0.44 0.13
C ALA A 241 -13.66 1.90 -0.31
N PRO A 242 -14.89 2.35 -0.60
CA PRO A 242 -15.16 3.71 -1.05
C PRO A 242 -14.60 4.78 -0.12
N THR A 243 -14.81 4.61 1.18
CA THR A 243 -14.34 5.56 2.21
C THR A 243 -12.82 5.67 2.24
N VAL A 244 -12.10 4.53 2.19
CA VAL A 244 -10.63 4.51 2.18
C VAL A 244 -10.09 5.03 0.86
N MET A 245 -10.77 4.75 -0.26
CA MET A 245 -10.38 5.27 -1.57
C MET A 245 -10.45 6.80 -1.59
N LEU A 246 -11.57 7.37 -1.16
CA LEU A 246 -11.75 8.82 -1.09
C LEU A 246 -10.80 9.46 -0.07
N LEU A 247 -10.63 8.85 1.10
CA LEU A 247 -9.70 9.30 2.14
C LEU A 247 -8.25 9.33 1.64
N SER A 248 -7.80 8.25 0.99
CA SER A 248 -6.44 8.15 0.44
C SER A 248 -6.22 9.18 -0.67
N LEU A 249 -7.21 9.34 -1.55
CA LEU A 249 -7.16 10.33 -2.62
C LEU A 249 -7.10 11.75 -2.03
N ALA A 250 -7.99 12.09 -1.09
CA ALA A 250 -8.00 13.40 -0.43
C ALA A 250 -6.65 13.69 0.24
N LEU A 251 -6.11 12.74 1.01
CA LEU A 251 -4.85 12.88 1.72
C LEU A 251 -3.66 13.07 0.76
N VAL A 252 -3.50 12.17 -0.22
CA VAL A 252 -2.34 12.19 -1.12
C VAL A 252 -2.39 13.40 -2.06
N VAL A 253 -3.56 13.75 -2.60
CA VAL A 253 -3.74 14.93 -3.45
C VAL A 253 -3.45 16.21 -2.67
N ALA A 254 -3.92 16.30 -1.41
CA ALA A 254 -3.62 17.43 -0.53
C ALA A 254 -2.10 17.54 -0.26
N LEU A 255 -1.45 16.45 0.12
CA LEU A 255 -0.01 16.42 0.41
C LEU A 255 0.82 16.76 -0.83
N MET A 256 0.46 16.28 -2.02
CA MET A 256 1.13 16.62 -3.28
C MET A 256 0.94 18.11 -3.62
N GLY A 257 -0.27 18.64 -3.44
CA GLY A 257 -0.57 20.05 -3.68
C GLY A 257 0.19 20.99 -2.76
N LEU A 258 0.26 20.68 -1.46
CA LEU A 258 0.98 21.47 -0.45
C LEU A 258 2.50 21.33 -0.59
N GLY A 259 2.98 20.10 -0.84
CA GLY A 259 4.42 19.80 -0.91
C GLY A 259 5.13 20.42 -2.12
N ARG A 260 4.41 20.82 -3.16
CA ARG A 260 4.99 21.42 -4.38
C ARG A 260 5.82 22.70 -4.12
N ARG A 261 5.53 23.42 -3.05
CA ARG A 261 6.19 24.68 -2.69
C ARG A 261 7.29 24.52 -1.65
N TRP A 262 7.51 23.30 -1.17
CA TRP A 262 8.56 23.05 -0.20
C TRP A 262 9.93 23.05 -0.89
N THR A 263 10.68 24.06 -0.58
CA THR A 263 12.12 24.12 -0.91
C THR A 263 12.89 23.54 0.26
N VAL A 264 13.71 22.56 -0.01
CA VAL A 264 14.59 21.94 0.99
C VAL A 264 16.05 22.17 0.59
N THR A 265 16.95 22.18 1.57
CA THR A 265 18.39 22.29 1.29
C THR A 265 18.88 21.07 0.50
N ALA A 266 19.95 21.22 -0.27
CA ALA A 266 20.56 20.11 -1.03
C ALA A 266 20.97 18.93 -0.12
N ARG A 267 21.33 19.21 1.14
CA ARG A 267 21.64 18.16 2.13
C ARG A 267 20.39 17.37 2.52
N THR A 268 19.28 18.07 2.82
CA THR A 268 17.99 17.46 3.14
C THR A 268 17.46 16.66 1.95
N GLU A 269 17.57 17.18 0.73
CA GLU A 269 17.15 16.46 -0.47
C GLU A 269 17.92 15.16 -0.66
N ARG A 270 19.24 15.17 -0.51
CA ARG A 270 20.08 13.94 -0.57
C ARG A 270 19.66 12.93 0.48
N PHE A 271 19.46 13.37 1.73
CA PHE A 271 18.99 12.51 2.81
C PHE A 271 17.63 11.88 2.48
N LEU A 272 16.63 12.69 2.09
CA LEU A 272 15.30 12.22 1.73
C LEU A 272 15.30 11.27 0.52
N ARG A 273 16.18 11.46 -0.45
CA ARG A 273 16.38 10.51 -1.56
C ARG A 273 16.91 9.19 -1.05
N THR A 274 18.00 9.21 -0.28
CA THR A 274 18.62 7.97 0.26
C THR A 274 17.64 7.15 1.07
N VAL A 275 16.93 7.80 2.01
CA VAL A 275 15.90 7.15 2.83
C VAL A 275 14.70 6.71 1.98
N GLY A 276 14.26 7.56 1.04
CA GLY A 276 13.17 7.24 0.12
C GLY A 276 13.47 6.06 -0.79
N ASP A 277 14.72 5.90 -1.23
CA ASP A 277 15.15 4.76 -2.04
C ASP A 277 15.26 3.46 -1.20
N ALA A 278 15.45 3.58 0.11
CA ALA A 278 15.48 2.44 1.02
C ALA A 278 14.08 1.86 1.33
N THR A 279 13.01 2.61 1.10
CA THR A 279 11.63 2.21 1.50
C THR A 279 11.16 0.87 0.94
N PHE A 280 11.65 0.44 -0.23
CA PHE A 280 11.30 -0.86 -0.78
C PHE A 280 11.92 -2.00 0.05
N GLY A 281 13.20 -1.90 0.39
CA GLY A 281 13.84 -2.88 1.28
C GLY A 281 13.24 -2.85 2.70
N VAL A 282 12.93 -1.66 3.22
CA VAL A 282 12.21 -1.53 4.51
C VAL A 282 10.89 -2.30 4.47
N PHE A 283 10.11 -2.12 3.39
CA PHE A 283 8.86 -2.84 3.19
C PHE A 283 9.07 -4.37 3.21
N LEU A 284 10.14 -4.89 2.66
CA LEU A 284 10.40 -6.32 2.58
C LEU A 284 10.84 -6.94 3.92
N VAL A 285 11.61 -6.20 4.73
CA VAL A 285 12.23 -6.75 5.95
C VAL A 285 11.47 -6.45 7.25
N HIS A 286 10.60 -5.44 7.28
CA HIS A 286 9.98 -4.97 8.52
C HIS A 286 9.19 -6.06 9.25
N PHE A 287 8.48 -6.91 8.52
CA PHE A 287 7.64 -7.94 9.10
C PHE A 287 8.49 -9.04 9.77
N ALA A 288 9.62 -9.41 9.18
CA ALA A 288 10.55 -10.36 9.80
C ALA A 288 11.15 -9.81 11.10
N ILE A 289 11.46 -8.50 11.13
CA ILE A 289 11.93 -7.85 12.36
C ILE A 289 10.82 -7.80 13.42
N LEU A 290 9.61 -7.46 13.02
CA LEU A 290 8.45 -7.44 13.91
C LEU A 290 8.24 -8.81 14.57
N VAL A 291 8.14 -9.86 13.76
CA VAL A 291 7.97 -11.22 14.26
C VAL A 291 9.14 -11.62 15.14
N GLY A 292 10.40 -11.37 14.72
CA GLY A 292 11.57 -11.69 15.53
C GLY A 292 11.57 -11.01 16.90
N LEU A 293 11.13 -9.75 17.01
CA LEU A 293 11.01 -9.07 18.31
C LEU A 293 9.89 -9.67 19.16
N ARG A 294 8.77 -10.09 18.57
CA ARG A 294 7.68 -10.78 19.26
C ARG A 294 8.12 -12.14 19.81
N GLU A 295 8.81 -12.94 19.00
CA GLU A 295 9.37 -14.22 19.43
C GLU A 295 10.43 -14.08 20.55
N LEU A 296 11.14 -12.95 20.59
CA LEU A 296 12.03 -12.60 21.68
C LEU A 296 11.29 -12.09 22.94
N GLY A 297 9.97 -12.09 22.95
CA GLY A 297 9.14 -11.71 24.08
C GLY A 297 9.04 -10.20 24.32
N TYR A 298 9.18 -9.38 23.27
CA TYR A 298 8.99 -7.94 23.43
C TYR A 298 7.55 -7.63 23.90
N PRO A 299 7.37 -6.90 25.03
CA PRO A 299 6.05 -6.68 25.61
C PRO A 299 5.22 -5.69 24.78
N GLU A 300 3.95 -6.03 24.53
CA GLU A 300 2.98 -5.17 23.82
C GLU A 300 1.78 -4.81 24.72
N VAL A 301 2.06 -4.50 25.99
CA VAL A 301 1.05 -4.33 27.06
C VAL A 301 0.60 -2.86 27.25
N SER A 302 1.25 -1.91 26.60
CA SER A 302 0.93 -0.49 26.75
C SER A 302 1.20 0.31 25.47
N VAL A 303 0.59 1.48 25.36
CA VAL A 303 0.85 2.42 24.25
C VAL A 303 2.34 2.75 24.13
N LEU A 304 3.07 2.83 25.26
CA LEU A 304 4.49 3.12 25.26
C LEU A 304 5.30 1.96 24.65
N THR A 305 5.01 0.72 25.02
CA THR A 305 5.71 -0.46 24.51
C THR A 305 5.37 -0.71 23.04
N VAL A 306 4.12 -0.53 22.61
CA VAL A 306 3.71 -0.61 21.19
C VAL A 306 4.39 0.48 20.35
N THR A 307 4.48 1.71 20.88
CA THR A 307 5.23 2.80 20.21
C THR A 307 6.72 2.46 20.15
N GLY A 308 7.29 1.91 21.20
CA GLY A 308 8.68 1.43 21.24
C GLY A 308 8.94 0.36 20.18
N LEU A 309 8.03 -0.62 20.04
CA LEU A 309 8.09 -1.64 19.01
C LEU A 309 8.06 -1.02 17.60
N LEU A 310 7.14 -0.08 17.35
CA LEU A 310 7.08 0.64 16.07
C LEU A 310 8.41 1.35 15.74
N VAL A 311 9.01 2.00 16.71
CA VAL A 311 10.30 2.68 16.54
C VAL A 311 11.41 1.67 16.25
N LEU A 312 11.51 0.59 17.02
CA LEU A 312 12.53 -0.45 16.85
C LEU A 312 12.42 -1.13 15.49
N VAL A 313 11.21 -1.56 15.08
CA VAL A 313 10.97 -2.16 13.77
C VAL A 313 11.32 -1.18 12.65
N THR A 314 10.93 0.09 12.79
CA THR A 314 11.21 1.12 11.79
C THR A 314 12.71 1.34 11.63
N LEU A 315 13.42 1.61 12.73
CA LEU A 315 14.86 1.86 12.71
C LEU A 315 15.63 0.61 12.24
N GLY A 316 15.29 -0.57 12.73
CA GLY A 316 15.88 -1.84 12.32
C GLY A 316 15.68 -2.10 10.82
N ALA A 317 14.46 -1.91 10.30
CA ALA A 317 14.18 -2.11 8.88
C ALA A 317 14.93 -1.11 7.98
N PHE A 318 15.03 0.15 8.37
CA PHE A 318 15.87 1.13 7.65
C PHE A 318 17.34 0.78 7.73
N ALA A 319 17.87 0.37 8.89
CA ALA A 319 19.24 -0.06 9.06
C ALA A 319 19.56 -1.25 8.15
N VAL A 320 18.75 -2.32 8.19
CA VAL A 320 18.94 -3.51 7.34
C VAL A 320 18.87 -3.15 5.87
N SER A 321 17.89 -2.33 5.44
CA SER A 321 17.77 -1.92 4.05
C SER A 321 18.95 -1.07 3.56
N LEU A 322 19.42 -0.10 4.37
CA LEU A 322 20.53 0.76 4.01
C LEU A 322 21.87 0.03 4.00
N LEU A 323 22.11 -0.87 4.96
CA LEU A 323 23.31 -1.69 5.03
C LEU A 323 23.30 -2.78 3.95
N GLY A 324 22.18 -3.46 3.76
CA GLY A 324 22.03 -4.52 2.74
C GLY A 324 22.27 -4.02 1.33
N LYS A 325 21.96 -2.77 1.02
CA LYS A 325 22.27 -2.15 -0.28
C LYS A 325 23.78 -1.99 -0.55
N LYS A 326 24.63 -2.07 0.48
CA LYS A 326 26.08 -2.06 0.32
C LYS A 326 26.64 -3.43 -0.07
N VAL A 327 25.85 -4.50 0.12
CA VAL A 327 26.23 -5.88 -0.21
C VAL A 327 25.70 -6.19 -1.62
N PRO A 328 26.56 -6.56 -2.59
CA PRO A 328 26.19 -6.72 -4.01
C PRO A 328 25.00 -7.66 -4.24
N GLY A 329 24.93 -8.82 -3.59
CA GLY A 329 23.81 -9.77 -3.71
C GLY A 329 22.49 -9.22 -3.15
N LEU A 330 22.52 -8.64 -1.93
CA LEU A 330 21.34 -8.09 -1.27
C LEU A 330 20.81 -6.83 -1.97
N ARG A 331 21.67 -6.05 -2.60
CA ARG A 331 21.27 -4.85 -3.37
C ARG A 331 20.28 -5.17 -4.50
N ALA A 332 20.33 -6.38 -5.04
CA ALA A 332 19.45 -6.80 -6.15
C ALA A 332 18.02 -7.07 -5.68
N ILE A 333 17.83 -7.40 -4.40
CA ILE A 333 16.55 -7.82 -3.81
C ILE A 333 16.03 -6.86 -2.72
N LEU A 334 16.78 -5.79 -2.37
CA LEU A 334 16.41 -4.69 -1.48
C LEU A 334 16.34 -3.38 -2.30
#